data_6d18856e65fab26dc6f62d756abdc1f3
#
_entry.id   6d18856e65fab26dc6f62d756abdc1f3
#
_cell.length_a   1.000
_cell.length_b   1.000
_cell.length_c   1.000
_cell.angle_alpha   90.00
_cell.angle_beta   90.00
_cell.angle_gamma   90.00
#
_symmetry.space_group_name_H-M   'P 1'
#
loop_
_entity.id
_entity.type
_entity.pdbx_description
1 polymer ?
#
loop_
_entity_poly.entity_id
_entity_poly.type
_entity_poly.pdbx_seq_one_letter_code
_entity_poly.pdbx_strand_id
1 'polypeptide(L)'
;MAAFPWVRACVDAIASDLTKLPIRAIRGRGANAEPLDGHPAIDLLEQPSSRVSGILLRRQLVSDLVLTGDAFLLIAGSPEPRALLRLHPERVRIIPSADGQPAGYEYDGGGDLTRYEFDQVLHVRQTSWAASPVNLYGTGAIQALHNDLKTDLAASQLAAESATTGLPTGILSPSEEGDRWTKNQIVQLREGFEKQLKA
;
A
#
# COMPACT_ATOMS: atom_id res chain seq x y z
N MET A 1 1.30 2.78 6.22
CA MET A 1 0.16 3.35 5.47
C MET A 1 -1.15 3.44 6.28
N ALA A 2 -1.30 2.71 7.37
CA ALA A 2 -2.46 2.88 8.28
C ALA A 2 -2.55 4.27 8.96
N ALA A 3 -1.50 5.10 8.84
CA ALA A 3 -1.40 6.40 9.52
C ALA A 3 -2.18 7.55 8.84
N PHE A 4 -2.67 7.35 7.62
CA PHE A 4 -3.39 8.40 6.87
C PHE A 4 -4.85 8.02 6.67
N PRO A 5 -5.77 8.52 7.51
CA PRO A 5 -7.19 8.17 7.42
C PRO A 5 -7.82 8.53 6.07
N TRP A 6 -7.42 9.65 5.47
CA TRP A 6 -7.94 10.09 4.19
C TRP A 6 -7.48 9.20 3.01
N VAL A 7 -6.22 8.70 3.03
CA VAL A 7 -5.74 7.71 2.04
C VAL A 7 -6.58 6.45 2.13
N ARG A 8 -6.81 5.95 3.34
CA ARG A 8 -7.66 4.79 3.57
C ARG A 8 -9.07 5.01 3.05
N ALA A 9 -9.68 6.16 3.33
CA ALA A 9 -11.02 6.50 2.85
C ALA A 9 -11.11 6.48 1.33
N CYS A 10 -10.12 7.05 0.62
CA CYS A 10 -10.07 7.02 -0.84
C CYS A 10 -9.93 5.59 -1.39
N VAL A 11 -9.02 4.79 -0.83
CA VAL A 11 -8.82 3.39 -1.26
C VAL A 11 -10.09 2.57 -1.01
N ASP A 12 -10.70 2.72 0.16
CA ASP A 12 -11.95 2.02 0.51
C ASP A 12 -13.11 2.42 -0.41
N ALA A 13 -13.22 3.69 -0.81
CA ALA A 13 -14.23 4.16 -1.76
C ALA A 13 -14.05 3.50 -3.14
N ILE A 14 -12.83 3.56 -3.70
CA ILE A 14 -12.51 2.96 -4.99
C ILE A 14 -12.76 1.44 -4.97
N ALA A 15 -12.27 0.75 -3.94
CA ALA A 15 -12.44 -0.68 -3.80
C ALA A 15 -13.92 -1.07 -3.63
N SER A 16 -14.70 -0.27 -2.90
CA SER A 16 -16.13 -0.49 -2.71
C SER A 16 -16.91 -0.33 -4.01
N ASP A 17 -16.60 0.68 -4.82
CA ASP A 17 -17.30 0.92 -6.08
C ASP A 17 -16.99 -0.13 -7.14
N LEU A 18 -15.73 -0.53 -7.26
CA LEU A 18 -15.33 -1.60 -8.20
C LEU A 18 -15.92 -2.96 -7.83
N THR A 19 -16.11 -3.25 -6.55
CA THR A 19 -16.70 -4.53 -6.13
C THR A 19 -18.20 -4.64 -6.38
N LYS A 20 -18.89 -3.53 -6.64
CA LYS A 20 -20.31 -3.53 -7.05
C LYS A 20 -20.51 -3.99 -8.50
N LEU A 21 -19.47 -3.92 -9.31
CA LEU A 21 -19.53 -4.32 -10.71
C LEU A 21 -19.61 -5.85 -10.84
N PRO A 22 -20.57 -6.40 -11.57
CA PRO A 22 -20.65 -7.83 -11.79
C PRO A 22 -19.54 -8.30 -12.73
N ILE A 23 -18.89 -9.40 -12.40
CA ILE A 23 -17.97 -10.10 -13.30
C ILE A 23 -18.77 -11.12 -14.08
N ARG A 24 -18.59 -11.16 -15.41
CA ARG A 24 -19.27 -12.09 -16.30
C ARG A 24 -18.29 -12.71 -17.27
N ALA A 25 -18.45 -14.00 -17.52
CA ALA A 25 -17.77 -14.65 -18.62
C ALA A 25 -18.52 -14.37 -19.91
N ILE A 26 -17.82 -14.07 -20.99
CA ILE A 26 -18.39 -13.88 -22.32
C ILE A 26 -17.61 -14.73 -23.33
N ARG A 27 -18.32 -15.29 -24.31
CA ARG A 27 -17.73 -15.96 -25.47
C ARG A 27 -17.84 -15.02 -26.66
N GLY A 28 -16.71 -14.83 -27.38
CA GLY A 28 -16.66 -13.93 -28.54
C GLY A 28 -16.21 -12.52 -28.19
N ARG A 29 -16.28 -11.61 -29.17
CA ARG A 29 -15.87 -10.20 -29.03
C ARG A 29 -16.87 -9.28 -29.74
N GLY A 30 -17.02 -8.07 -29.22
CA GLY A 30 -17.86 -7.03 -29.82
C GLY A 30 -19.35 -7.40 -29.85
N ALA A 31 -20.01 -7.14 -30.97
CA ALA A 31 -21.45 -7.38 -31.14
C ALA A 31 -21.87 -8.85 -31.08
N ASN A 32 -20.94 -9.78 -31.25
CA ASN A 32 -21.18 -11.23 -31.20
C ASN A 32 -20.80 -11.84 -29.85
N ALA A 33 -20.65 -11.02 -28.81
CA ALA A 33 -20.34 -11.48 -27.45
C ALA A 33 -21.58 -12.08 -26.81
N GLU A 34 -21.51 -13.34 -26.44
CA GLU A 34 -22.57 -14.08 -25.74
C GLU A 34 -22.18 -14.29 -24.28
N PRO A 35 -23.05 -14.04 -23.32
CA PRO A 35 -22.78 -14.35 -21.92
C PRO A 35 -22.68 -15.87 -21.73
N LEU A 36 -21.71 -16.29 -20.93
CA LEU A 36 -21.53 -17.68 -20.51
C LEU A 36 -22.00 -17.82 -19.08
N ASP A 37 -23.10 -18.53 -18.86
CA ASP A 37 -23.56 -18.88 -17.53
C ASP A 37 -22.83 -20.12 -17.00
N GLY A 38 -22.55 -20.13 -15.69
CA GLY A 38 -21.97 -21.29 -15.00
C GLY A 38 -20.52 -21.60 -15.37
N HIS A 39 -19.70 -20.60 -15.69
CA HIS A 39 -18.30 -20.84 -15.99
C HIS A 39 -17.48 -21.03 -14.69
N PRO A 40 -16.69 -22.14 -14.57
CA PRO A 40 -15.96 -22.48 -13.32
C PRO A 40 -15.06 -21.37 -12.79
N ALA A 41 -14.48 -20.55 -13.68
CA ALA A 41 -13.66 -19.41 -13.26
C ALA A 41 -14.48 -18.31 -12.56
N ILE A 42 -15.75 -18.13 -12.92
CA ILE A 42 -16.64 -17.17 -12.25
C ILE A 42 -17.02 -17.72 -10.88
N ASP A 43 -17.39 -19.00 -10.79
CA ASP A 43 -17.71 -19.65 -9.52
C ASP A 43 -16.52 -19.55 -8.55
N LEU A 44 -15.29 -19.73 -9.05
CA LEU A 44 -14.07 -19.58 -8.26
C LEU A 44 -13.79 -18.14 -7.84
N LEU A 45 -14.14 -17.14 -8.66
CA LEU A 45 -14.02 -15.73 -8.30
C LEU A 45 -15.11 -15.27 -7.32
N GLU A 46 -16.30 -15.88 -7.34
CA GLU A 46 -17.37 -15.61 -6.40
C GLU A 46 -17.17 -16.30 -5.07
N GLN A 47 -16.62 -17.52 -5.09
CA GLN A 47 -16.29 -18.31 -3.91
C GLN A 47 -14.82 -18.78 -3.95
N PRO A 48 -13.86 -17.87 -3.73
CA PRO A 48 -12.43 -18.16 -3.91
C PRO A 48 -11.88 -19.18 -2.89
N SER A 49 -12.53 -19.30 -1.75
CA SER A 49 -12.22 -20.33 -0.75
C SER A 49 -13.38 -20.47 0.23
N SER A 50 -13.33 -21.50 1.08
CA SER A 50 -14.33 -21.71 2.13
C SER A 50 -14.41 -20.60 3.18
N ARG A 51 -13.38 -19.74 3.27
CA ARG A 51 -13.25 -18.68 4.30
C ARG A 51 -13.34 -17.26 3.76
N VAL A 52 -13.22 -17.08 2.45
CA VAL A 52 -13.14 -15.76 1.82
C VAL A 52 -14.19 -15.67 0.73
N SER A 53 -15.06 -14.66 0.79
CA SER A 53 -16.02 -14.39 -0.28
C SER A 53 -15.35 -13.64 -1.45
N GLY A 54 -15.91 -13.78 -2.65
CA GLY A 54 -15.42 -13.08 -3.84
C GLY A 54 -15.44 -11.56 -3.71
N ILE A 55 -16.43 -11.00 -3.00
CA ILE A 55 -16.48 -9.56 -2.72
C ILE A 55 -15.27 -9.13 -1.89
N LEU A 56 -14.95 -9.89 -0.82
CA LEU A 56 -13.81 -9.57 0.03
C LEU A 56 -12.49 -9.70 -0.73
N LEU A 57 -12.33 -10.77 -1.51
CA LEU A 57 -11.14 -10.96 -2.34
C LEU A 57 -10.95 -9.79 -3.31
N ARG A 58 -11.99 -9.44 -4.08
CA ARG A 58 -11.94 -8.33 -5.04
C ARG A 58 -11.59 -7.00 -4.37
N ARG A 59 -12.18 -6.73 -3.20
CA ARG A 59 -11.88 -5.53 -2.43
C ARG A 59 -10.40 -5.48 -2.03
N GLN A 60 -9.84 -6.60 -1.57
CA GLN A 60 -8.43 -6.70 -1.22
C GLN A 60 -7.52 -6.49 -2.43
N LEU A 61 -7.83 -7.11 -3.57
CA LEU A 61 -7.04 -6.96 -4.81
C LEU A 61 -7.03 -5.52 -5.33
N VAL A 62 -8.19 -4.86 -5.33
CA VAL A 62 -8.27 -3.45 -5.73
C VAL A 62 -7.47 -2.57 -4.78
N SER A 63 -7.56 -2.82 -3.48
CA SER A 63 -6.76 -2.09 -2.48
C SER A 63 -5.26 -2.29 -2.71
N ASP A 64 -4.82 -3.51 -3.00
CA ASP A 64 -3.43 -3.82 -3.31
C ASP A 64 -2.96 -3.07 -4.55
N LEU A 65 -3.73 -3.12 -5.64
CA LEU A 65 -3.42 -2.41 -6.87
C LEU A 65 -3.31 -0.90 -6.69
N VAL A 66 -4.22 -0.29 -5.93
CA VAL A 66 -4.17 1.16 -5.67
C VAL A 66 -2.97 1.53 -4.81
N LEU A 67 -2.66 0.72 -3.79
CA LEU A 67 -1.59 1.01 -2.84
C LEU A 67 -0.20 0.70 -3.39
N THR A 68 -0.01 -0.46 -4.00
CA THR A 68 1.31 -0.96 -4.41
C THR A 68 1.52 -1.01 -5.92
N GLY A 69 0.44 -1.00 -6.68
CA GLY A 69 0.48 -1.21 -8.13
C GLY A 69 0.44 -2.69 -8.55
N ASP A 70 0.49 -3.61 -7.58
CA ASP A 70 0.55 -5.05 -7.82
C ASP A 70 -0.48 -5.77 -6.97
N ALA A 71 -1.07 -6.82 -7.53
CA ALA A 71 -1.90 -7.77 -6.80
C ALA A 71 -1.55 -9.20 -7.23
N PHE A 72 -1.41 -10.09 -6.25
CA PHE A 72 -0.99 -11.46 -6.46
C PHE A 72 -2.03 -12.43 -5.91
N LEU A 73 -2.40 -13.41 -6.74
CA LEU A 73 -3.30 -14.49 -6.39
C LEU A 73 -2.62 -15.82 -6.60
N LEU A 74 -2.47 -16.60 -5.56
CA LEU A 74 -2.07 -18.00 -5.67
C LEU A 74 -3.27 -18.84 -6.13
N ILE A 75 -3.08 -19.58 -7.19
CA ILE A 75 -4.03 -20.58 -7.73
C ILE A 75 -3.72 -21.90 -7.02
N ALA A 76 -4.51 -22.24 -6.03
CA ALA A 76 -4.33 -23.45 -5.26
C ALA A 76 -5.16 -24.60 -5.84
N GLY A 77 -4.53 -25.78 -5.95
CA GLY A 77 -5.12 -27.00 -6.52
C GLY A 77 -4.45 -27.39 -7.83
N SER A 78 -4.23 -28.69 -8.01
CA SER A 78 -3.67 -29.26 -9.23
C SER A 78 -4.29 -30.65 -9.42
N PRO A 79 -4.72 -31.01 -10.65
CA PRO A 79 -4.66 -30.24 -11.90
C PRO A 79 -5.74 -29.15 -12.03
N GLU A 80 -6.79 -29.18 -11.19
CA GLU A 80 -7.90 -28.21 -11.26
C GLU A 80 -7.78 -27.18 -10.14
N PRO A 81 -7.90 -25.85 -10.45
CA PRO A 81 -7.95 -24.81 -9.44
C PRO A 81 -9.12 -25.01 -8.47
N ARG A 82 -8.83 -25.06 -7.17
CA ARG A 82 -9.84 -25.25 -6.11
C ARG A 82 -10.00 -24.05 -5.20
N ALA A 83 -9.01 -23.18 -5.19
CA ALA A 83 -9.06 -21.95 -4.40
C ALA A 83 -8.17 -20.86 -5.00
N LEU A 84 -8.55 -19.61 -4.75
CA LEU A 84 -7.73 -18.43 -5.00
C LEU A 84 -7.36 -17.81 -3.65
N LEU A 85 -6.06 -17.70 -3.41
CA LEU A 85 -5.54 -17.15 -2.17
C LEU A 85 -4.76 -15.86 -2.46
N ARG A 86 -5.15 -14.77 -1.81
CA ARG A 86 -4.42 -13.52 -1.92
C ARG A 86 -3.04 -13.65 -1.26
N LEU A 87 -1.99 -13.28 -1.99
CA LEU A 87 -0.66 -13.08 -1.45
C LEU A 87 -0.46 -11.58 -1.21
N HIS A 88 0.03 -11.21 -0.02
CA HIS A 88 0.25 -9.79 0.31
C HIS A 88 1.40 -9.23 -0.53
N PRO A 89 1.20 -8.14 -1.32
CA PRO A 89 2.21 -7.66 -2.28
C PRO A 89 3.57 -7.34 -1.66
N GLU A 90 3.61 -6.77 -0.46
CA GLU A 90 4.86 -6.44 0.24
C GLU A 90 5.68 -7.67 0.65
N ARG A 91 5.08 -8.87 0.59
CA ARG A 91 5.71 -10.14 0.95
C ARG A 91 6.00 -11.02 -0.27
N VAL A 92 5.68 -10.54 -1.47
CA VAL A 92 5.98 -11.23 -2.71
C VAL A 92 7.22 -10.64 -3.35
N ARG A 93 8.15 -11.50 -3.67
CA ARG A 93 9.33 -11.17 -4.47
C ARG A 93 9.23 -11.86 -5.83
N ILE A 94 9.34 -11.09 -6.90
CA ILE A 94 9.35 -11.65 -8.26
C ILE A 94 10.77 -12.11 -8.59
N ILE A 95 10.90 -13.34 -9.06
CA ILE A 95 12.16 -13.92 -9.53
C ILE A 95 12.25 -13.66 -11.03
N PRO A 96 13.23 -12.86 -11.50
CA PRO A 96 13.41 -12.62 -12.93
C PRO A 96 14.06 -13.82 -13.62
N SER A 97 13.66 -14.07 -14.85
CA SER A 97 14.36 -14.92 -15.81
C SER A 97 15.52 -14.17 -16.48
N ALA A 98 16.35 -14.88 -17.23
CA ALA A 98 17.47 -14.28 -17.97
C ALA A 98 17.04 -13.28 -19.05
N ASP A 99 15.84 -13.41 -19.56
CA ASP A 99 15.19 -12.49 -20.52
C ASP A 99 14.44 -11.33 -19.86
N GLY A 100 14.50 -11.20 -18.53
CA GLY A 100 13.86 -10.16 -17.77
C GLY A 100 12.36 -10.34 -17.54
N GLN A 101 11.80 -11.49 -17.89
CA GLN A 101 10.41 -11.83 -17.58
C GLN A 101 10.31 -12.51 -16.21
N PRO A 102 9.13 -12.53 -15.56
CA PRO A 102 8.96 -13.29 -14.33
C PRO A 102 9.17 -14.79 -14.56
N ALA A 103 10.09 -15.42 -13.83
CA ALA A 103 10.31 -16.86 -13.84
C ALA A 103 9.54 -17.56 -12.71
N GLY A 104 9.23 -16.85 -11.65
CA GLY A 104 8.51 -17.36 -10.50
C GLY A 104 8.38 -16.32 -9.40
N TYR A 105 7.87 -16.74 -8.27
CA TYR A 105 7.59 -15.86 -7.13
C TYR A 105 8.07 -16.49 -5.83
N GLU A 106 8.61 -15.68 -4.94
CA GLU A 106 8.90 -16.05 -3.55
C GLU A 106 7.94 -15.31 -2.64
N TYR A 107 7.35 -16.02 -1.70
CA TYR A 107 6.41 -15.46 -0.73
C TYR A 107 6.88 -15.73 0.70
N ASP A 108 6.96 -14.65 1.48
CA ASP A 108 7.20 -14.72 2.93
C ASP A 108 5.86 -14.75 3.68
N GLY A 109 5.43 -15.95 4.05
CA GLY A 109 4.22 -16.16 4.85
C GLY A 109 4.35 -15.83 6.34
N GLY A 110 5.52 -15.36 6.78
CA GLY A 110 5.85 -15.15 8.20
C GLY A 110 6.52 -16.36 8.85
N GLY A 111 7.05 -17.26 8.06
CA GLY A 111 7.83 -18.42 8.43
C GLY A 111 8.88 -18.71 7.38
N ASP A 112 8.83 -19.88 6.76
CA ASP A 112 9.72 -20.21 5.65
C ASP A 112 9.30 -19.51 4.36
N LEU A 113 10.30 -19.12 3.55
CA LEU A 113 10.09 -18.60 2.20
C LEU A 113 9.54 -19.73 1.32
N THR A 114 8.38 -19.51 0.74
CA THR A 114 7.77 -20.45 -0.19
C THR A 114 7.94 -19.96 -1.62
N ARG A 115 8.46 -20.82 -2.48
CA ARG A 115 8.61 -20.53 -3.90
C ARG A 115 7.44 -21.09 -4.68
N TYR A 116 6.92 -20.28 -5.60
CA TYR A 116 5.85 -20.65 -6.53
C TYR A 116 6.35 -20.49 -7.96
N GLU A 117 5.94 -21.40 -8.83
CA GLU A 117 6.19 -21.32 -10.27
C GLU A 117 5.32 -20.21 -10.88
N PHE A 118 5.70 -19.77 -12.07
CA PHE A 118 5.04 -18.65 -12.76
C PHE A 118 3.54 -18.90 -13.00
N ASP A 119 3.14 -20.12 -13.35
CA ASP A 119 1.76 -20.52 -13.65
C ASP A 119 0.89 -20.70 -12.40
N GLN A 120 1.48 -20.78 -11.21
CA GLN A 120 0.77 -20.91 -9.95
C GLN A 120 0.28 -19.56 -9.40
N VAL A 121 0.82 -18.44 -9.89
CA VAL A 121 0.47 -17.11 -9.39
C VAL A 121 -0.06 -16.23 -10.49
N LEU A 122 -1.31 -15.80 -10.34
CA LEU A 122 -1.87 -14.75 -11.17
C LEU A 122 -1.39 -13.40 -10.65
N HIS A 123 -0.52 -12.76 -11.41
CA HIS A 123 -0.02 -11.42 -11.13
C HIS A 123 -0.78 -10.39 -11.97
N VAL A 124 -1.52 -9.52 -11.30
CA VAL A 124 -2.19 -8.37 -11.89
C VAL A 124 -1.42 -7.13 -11.51
N ARG A 125 -0.98 -6.35 -12.49
CA ARG A 125 -0.22 -5.14 -12.21
C ARG A 125 -0.76 -3.91 -12.95
N GLN A 126 -0.62 -2.76 -12.33
CA GLN A 126 -0.85 -1.48 -12.97
C GLN A 126 0.29 -1.12 -13.94
N THR A 127 -0.03 -0.28 -14.92
CA THR A 127 0.99 0.27 -15.82
C THR A 127 2.04 1.02 -15.02
N SER A 128 3.30 0.66 -15.21
CA SER A 128 4.42 1.40 -14.63
C SER A 128 4.88 2.49 -15.58
N TRP A 129 5.05 3.71 -15.05
CA TRP A 129 5.61 4.85 -15.74
C TRP A 129 7.15 4.90 -15.64
N ALA A 130 7.76 3.97 -14.90
CA ALA A 130 9.20 3.90 -14.78
C ALA A 130 9.84 3.48 -16.11
N ALA A 131 10.86 4.23 -16.53
CA ALA A 131 11.57 4.01 -17.79
C ALA A 131 12.52 2.80 -17.78
N SER A 132 12.34 1.84 -16.87
CA SER A 132 13.17 0.64 -16.82
C SER A 132 12.67 -0.39 -17.83
N PRO A 133 13.55 -0.91 -18.69
CA PRO A 133 13.18 -1.97 -19.65
C PRO A 133 12.78 -3.29 -18.96
N VAL A 134 13.12 -3.45 -17.69
CA VAL A 134 12.81 -4.65 -16.88
C VAL A 134 12.04 -4.21 -15.63
N ASN A 135 10.84 -3.69 -15.84
CA ASN A 135 9.99 -3.37 -14.70
C ASN A 135 9.00 -4.50 -14.46
N LEU A 136 9.33 -5.35 -13.48
CA LEU A 136 8.50 -6.50 -13.10
C LEU A 136 7.32 -6.10 -12.21
N TYR A 137 7.40 -4.95 -11.54
CA TYR A 137 6.39 -4.45 -10.62
C TYR A 137 5.55 -3.33 -11.24
N GLY A 138 4.32 -3.22 -10.81
CA GLY A 138 3.45 -2.10 -11.11
C GLY A 138 3.84 -0.84 -10.32
N THR A 139 3.20 0.27 -10.64
CA THR A 139 3.35 1.53 -9.90
C THR A 139 2.02 1.91 -9.28
N GLY A 140 1.93 1.86 -7.95
CA GLY A 140 0.73 2.26 -7.23
C GLY A 140 0.53 3.78 -7.21
N ALA A 141 -0.72 4.22 -7.13
CA ALA A 141 -1.06 5.64 -7.06
C ALA A 141 -0.39 6.35 -5.85
N ILE A 142 -0.17 5.63 -4.76
CA ILE A 142 0.48 6.15 -3.55
C ILE A 142 1.96 6.47 -3.75
N GLN A 143 2.64 5.80 -4.67
CA GLN A 143 4.04 6.10 -4.95
C GLN A 143 4.24 7.53 -5.48
N ALA A 144 3.30 8.02 -6.29
CA ALA A 144 3.33 9.40 -6.79
C ALA A 144 3.17 10.43 -5.66
N LEU A 145 2.43 10.08 -4.60
CA LEU A 145 2.14 10.93 -3.45
C LEU A 145 3.15 10.79 -2.30
N HIS A 146 4.22 10.01 -2.50
CA HIS A 146 5.13 9.62 -1.41
C HIS A 146 5.75 10.81 -0.67
N ASN A 147 6.19 11.83 -1.41
CA ASN A 147 6.81 13.03 -0.82
C ASN A 147 5.77 13.90 -0.10
N ASP A 148 4.57 14.03 -0.67
CA ASP A 148 3.48 14.81 -0.06
C ASP A 148 3.03 14.15 1.25
N LEU A 149 2.91 12.83 1.25
CA LEU A 149 2.58 12.06 2.45
C LEU A 149 3.65 12.18 3.55
N LYS A 150 4.93 12.19 3.19
CA LYS A 150 6.01 12.42 4.16
C LYS A 150 5.94 13.81 4.77
N THR A 151 5.67 14.82 3.95
CA THR A 151 5.53 16.21 4.40
C THR A 151 4.33 16.36 5.34
N ASP A 152 3.19 15.78 4.99
CA ASP A 152 1.97 15.80 5.81
C ASP A 152 2.19 15.09 7.15
N LEU A 153 2.88 13.95 7.15
CA LEU A 153 3.22 13.25 8.39
C LEU A 153 4.13 14.10 9.28
N ALA A 154 5.17 14.71 8.72
CA ALA A 154 6.09 15.55 9.47
C ALA A 154 5.38 16.80 10.05
N ALA A 155 4.50 17.43 9.27
CA ALA A 155 3.69 18.55 9.74
C ALA A 155 2.73 18.14 10.86
N SER A 156 2.08 16.99 10.73
CA SER A 156 1.17 16.45 11.75
C SER A 156 1.91 16.11 13.05
N GLN A 157 3.12 15.54 12.95
CA GLN A 157 3.97 15.25 14.10
C GLN A 157 4.41 16.55 14.82
N LEU A 158 4.85 17.55 14.06
CA LEU A 158 5.24 18.85 14.62
C LEU A 158 4.06 19.53 15.32
N ALA A 159 2.87 19.49 14.70
CA ALA A 159 1.66 20.03 15.31
C ALA A 159 1.28 19.29 16.61
N ALA A 160 1.38 17.96 16.63
CA ALA A 160 1.11 17.16 17.82
C ALA A 160 2.12 17.44 18.94
N GLU A 161 3.41 17.55 18.61
CA GLU A 161 4.46 17.92 19.57
C GLU A 161 4.24 19.32 20.12
N SER A 162 3.92 20.30 19.27
CA SER A 162 3.62 21.66 19.70
C SER A 162 2.39 21.73 20.62
N ALA A 163 1.37 20.91 20.32
CA ALA A 163 0.16 20.84 21.14
C ALA A 163 0.40 20.18 22.51
N THR A 164 1.31 19.20 22.58
CA THR A 164 1.63 18.50 23.83
C THR A 164 2.64 19.24 24.68
N THR A 165 3.60 19.92 24.08
CA THR A 165 4.63 20.64 24.81
C THR A 165 4.21 22.08 25.21
N GLY A 166 3.16 22.60 24.58
CA GLY A 166 2.66 23.97 24.87
C GLY A 166 3.70 25.06 24.60
N LEU A 167 4.76 24.73 23.85
CA LEU A 167 5.84 25.68 23.58
C LEU A 167 5.39 26.71 22.55
N PRO A 168 5.27 28.01 22.96
CA PRO A 168 5.16 29.03 21.95
C PRO A 168 6.45 29.07 21.13
N THR A 169 6.30 29.10 19.82
CA THR A 169 7.42 29.28 18.89
C THR A 169 7.92 30.70 19.04
N GLY A 170 8.83 30.91 19.98
CA GLY A 170 9.42 32.21 20.27
C GLY A 170 10.93 32.18 20.15
N ILE A 171 11.50 33.20 19.58
CA ILE A 171 12.95 33.43 19.58
C ILE A 171 13.24 34.41 20.69
N LEU A 172 14.09 34.01 21.66
CA LEU A 172 14.63 34.89 22.66
C LEU A 172 15.96 35.47 22.17
N SER A 173 16.03 36.76 22.05
CA SER A 173 17.28 37.45 21.73
C SER A 173 17.65 38.48 22.85
N PRO A 174 18.93 38.80 23.03
CA PRO A 174 19.33 39.92 23.90
C PRO A 174 18.67 41.21 23.45
N SER A 175 18.36 42.09 24.39
CA SER A 175 17.68 43.35 24.12
C SER A 175 18.56 44.41 23.49
N GLU A 176 19.89 44.28 23.58
CA GLU A 176 20.86 45.25 23.05
C GLU A 176 21.67 44.67 21.92
N GLU A 177 21.93 45.49 20.88
CA GLU A 177 22.69 45.12 19.71
C GLU A 177 24.18 44.94 20.10
N GLY A 178 24.70 43.70 19.99
CA GLY A 178 26.06 43.31 20.38
C GLY A 178 26.17 42.50 21.65
N ASP A 179 25.12 42.36 22.44
CA ASP A 179 25.11 41.52 23.63
C ASP A 179 25.01 40.07 23.24
N ARG A 180 25.91 39.24 23.78
CA ARG A 180 25.92 37.78 23.55
C ARG A 180 25.68 37.05 24.85
N TRP A 181 24.71 36.18 24.84
CA TRP A 181 24.44 35.32 26.00
C TRP A 181 25.60 34.37 26.25
N THR A 182 26.00 34.29 27.50
CA THR A 182 27.00 33.29 27.93
C THR A 182 26.37 31.91 27.95
N LYS A 183 27.17 30.88 27.81
CA LYS A 183 26.71 29.48 27.87
C LYS A 183 25.89 29.19 29.13
N ASN A 184 26.30 29.78 30.29
CA ASN A 184 25.58 29.57 31.55
C ASN A 184 24.21 30.23 31.57
N GLN A 185 24.04 31.42 30.98
CA GLN A 185 22.75 32.10 30.86
C GLN A 185 21.78 31.31 29.95
N ILE A 186 22.29 30.71 28.85
CA ILE A 186 21.49 29.87 27.96
C ILE A 186 21.00 28.62 28.70
N VAL A 187 21.86 28.00 29.50
CA VAL A 187 21.49 26.81 30.31
C VAL A 187 20.44 27.15 31.34
N GLN A 188 20.62 28.24 32.07
CA GLN A 188 19.66 28.70 33.10
C GLN A 188 18.27 29.05 32.50
N LEU A 189 18.26 29.72 31.35
CA LEU A 189 17.04 29.97 30.61
C LEU A 189 16.32 28.69 30.19
N ARG A 190 17.06 27.75 29.61
CA ARG A 190 16.51 26.47 29.23
C ARG A 190 15.92 25.69 30.40
N GLU A 191 16.65 25.60 31.51
CA GLU A 191 16.16 24.94 32.73
C GLU A 191 14.93 25.64 33.31
N GLY A 192 14.88 26.98 33.26
CA GLY A 192 13.76 27.78 33.69
C GLY A 192 12.50 27.50 32.87
N PHE A 193 12.62 27.43 31.56
CA PHE A 193 11.53 27.06 30.65
C PHE A 193 11.06 25.63 30.86
N GLU A 194 11.98 24.67 30.97
CA GLU A 194 11.65 23.26 31.20
C GLU A 194 10.91 23.06 32.55
N LYS A 195 11.21 23.86 33.57
CA LYS A 195 10.49 23.82 34.84
C LYS A 195 9.07 24.37 34.74
N GLN A 196 8.86 25.44 34.00
CA GLN A 196 7.54 26.05 33.82
C GLN A 196 6.61 25.16 32.95
N LEU A 197 7.16 24.37 32.03
CA LEU A 197 6.41 23.46 31.20
C LEU A 197 5.98 22.18 31.93
N LYS A 198 6.59 21.86 33.06
CA LYS A 198 6.27 20.67 33.87
C LYS A 198 5.36 20.97 35.07
N ALA A 199 5.02 22.21 35.29
CA ALA A 199 4.12 22.69 36.34
C ALA A 199 2.72 22.91 35.78
#